data_35fdaa17bffeb33eb5ea4ce4bb6094c2
#
_entry.id   35fdaa17bffeb33eb5ea4ce4bb6094c2
#
_cell.length_a   1.000
_cell.length_b   1.000
_cell.length_c   1.000
_cell.angle_alpha   90.00
_cell.angle_beta   90.00
_cell.angle_gamma   90.00
#
_symmetry.space_group_name_H-M   'P 1'
#
loop_
_entity.id
_entity.type
_entity.pdbx_description
1 polymer ?
#
loop_
_entity_poly.entity_id
_entity_poly.type
_entity_poly.pdbx_seq_one_letter_code
_entity_poly.pdbx_strand_id
1 'polypeptide(L)'
;MERTWKADYEKFARTARENVAATLDNMDYPALERAAELILAAKAAGKRLHISGIGKPAHLAGYAASLFSSTGTPAYFLHGTEAVHGSCGQLVPGDVVIFSSN
;
A
#
# COMPACT_ATOMS: atom_id res chain seq x y z
N MET A 1 30.02 13.16 -28.66
CA MET A 1 29.42 14.01 -27.63
C MET A 1 29.32 13.20 -26.34
N GLU A 2 29.91 13.71 -25.29
CA GLU A 2 29.85 13.06 -24.00
C GLU A 2 28.49 13.29 -23.34
N ARG A 3 27.97 12.24 -22.75
CA ARG A 3 26.73 12.33 -21.98
C ARG A 3 27.04 12.87 -20.58
N THR A 4 26.25 13.83 -20.14
CA THR A 4 26.40 14.43 -18.81
C THR A 4 25.43 13.77 -17.82
N TRP A 5 25.89 12.73 -17.17
CA TRP A 5 25.09 11.97 -16.20
C TRP A 5 24.54 12.83 -15.06
N LYS A 6 25.34 13.82 -14.62
CA LYS A 6 24.91 14.71 -13.55
C LYS A 6 23.63 15.47 -13.92
N ALA A 7 23.56 16.02 -15.14
CA ALA A 7 22.37 16.72 -15.60
C ALA A 7 21.15 15.80 -15.69
N ASP A 8 21.35 14.54 -16.11
CA ASP A 8 20.29 13.54 -16.16
C ASP A 8 19.76 13.23 -14.77
N TYR A 9 20.62 13.05 -13.78
CA TYR A 9 20.23 12.79 -12.41
C TYR A 9 19.50 13.97 -11.77
N GLU A 10 19.96 15.18 -12.01
CA GLU A 10 19.30 16.39 -11.50
C GLU A 10 17.91 16.56 -12.09
N LYS A 11 17.77 16.30 -13.39
CA LYS A 11 16.46 16.33 -14.05
C LYS A 11 15.52 15.27 -13.48
N PHE A 12 16.01 14.04 -13.30
CA PHE A 12 15.24 12.96 -12.72
C PHE A 12 14.77 13.31 -11.30
N ALA A 13 15.68 13.80 -10.46
CA ALA A 13 15.38 14.15 -9.08
C ALA A 13 14.32 15.26 -8.99
N ARG A 14 14.42 16.26 -9.87
CA ARG A 14 13.43 17.34 -9.93
C ARG A 14 12.06 16.81 -10.34
N THR A 15 12.01 15.99 -11.39
CA THR A 15 10.75 15.38 -11.84
C THR A 15 10.13 14.49 -10.77
N ALA A 16 10.94 13.69 -10.10
CA ALA A 16 10.47 12.84 -9.00
C ALA A 16 9.89 13.67 -7.85
N ARG A 17 10.58 14.75 -7.47
CA ARG A 17 10.11 15.68 -6.43
C ARG A 17 8.76 16.30 -6.80
N GLU A 18 8.64 16.78 -8.03
CA GLU A 18 7.41 17.40 -8.51
C GLU A 18 6.25 16.41 -8.53
N ASN A 19 6.49 15.16 -8.96
CA ASN A 19 5.47 14.13 -8.99
C ASN A 19 5.01 13.73 -7.60
N VAL A 20 5.94 13.59 -6.66
CA VAL A 20 5.58 13.28 -5.25
C VAL A 20 4.80 14.43 -4.64
N ALA A 21 5.24 15.67 -4.84
CA ALA A 21 4.52 16.84 -4.34
C ALA A 21 3.10 16.92 -4.90
N ALA A 22 2.93 16.72 -6.20
CA ALA A 22 1.62 16.73 -6.83
C ALA A 22 0.70 15.63 -6.29
N THR A 23 1.25 14.44 -6.05
CA THR A 23 0.50 13.32 -5.47
C THR A 23 0.01 13.67 -4.06
N LEU A 24 0.87 14.23 -3.23
CA LEU A 24 0.51 14.60 -1.87
C LEU A 24 -0.50 15.76 -1.84
N ASP A 25 -0.34 16.74 -2.73
CA ASP A 25 -1.25 17.89 -2.81
C ASP A 25 -2.65 17.49 -3.28
N ASN A 26 -2.77 16.42 -4.08
CA ASN A 26 -4.03 15.96 -4.65
C ASN A 26 -4.59 14.72 -3.95
N MET A 27 -4.04 14.33 -2.82
CA MET A 27 -4.52 13.16 -2.07
C MET A 27 -5.90 13.43 -1.47
N ASP A 28 -6.76 12.42 -1.53
CA ASP A 28 -8.08 12.46 -0.87
C ASP A 28 -7.89 12.18 0.63
N TYR A 29 -7.58 13.22 1.39
CA TYR A 29 -7.35 13.10 2.84
C TYR A 29 -8.58 12.64 3.61
N PRO A 30 -9.82 13.08 3.29
CA PRO A 30 -11.00 12.50 3.93
C PRO A 30 -11.15 10.99 3.70
N ALA A 31 -10.84 10.49 2.51
CA ALA A 31 -10.86 9.06 2.24
C ALA A 31 -9.78 8.31 3.04
N LEU A 32 -8.59 8.90 3.15
CA LEU A 32 -7.51 8.34 3.96
C LEU A 32 -7.90 8.25 5.43
N GLU A 33 -8.55 9.28 5.96
CA GLU A 33 -9.05 9.29 7.33
C GLU A 33 -10.09 8.19 7.56
N ARG A 34 -11.04 8.02 6.65
CA ARG A 34 -12.03 6.93 6.73
C ARG A 34 -11.36 5.55 6.71
N ALA A 35 -10.35 5.38 5.86
CA ALA A 35 -9.60 4.12 5.82
C ALA A 35 -8.89 3.84 7.15
N ALA A 36 -8.26 4.85 7.73
CA ALA A 36 -7.60 4.72 9.03
C ALA A 36 -8.59 4.35 10.13
N GLU A 37 -9.77 4.96 10.14
CA GLU A 37 -10.83 4.64 11.11
C GLU A 37 -11.29 3.19 10.99
N LEU A 38 -11.48 2.69 9.76
CA LEU A 38 -11.85 1.29 9.52
C LEU A 38 -10.78 0.32 10.04
N ILE A 39 -9.52 0.61 9.78
CA ILE A 39 -8.39 -0.22 10.22
C ILE A 39 -8.31 -0.25 11.74
N LEU A 40 -8.42 0.91 12.39
CA LEU A 40 -8.36 1.02 13.85
C LEU A 40 -9.55 0.32 14.50
N ALA A 41 -10.75 0.43 13.92
CA ALA A 41 -11.93 -0.26 14.43
C ALA A 41 -11.80 -1.79 14.32
N ALA A 42 -11.27 -2.28 13.21
CA ALA A 42 -11.01 -3.70 13.02
C ALA A 42 -9.97 -4.21 14.05
N LYS A 43 -8.90 -3.46 14.24
CA LYS A 43 -7.87 -3.78 15.24
C LYS A 43 -8.48 -3.86 16.64
N ALA A 44 -9.29 -2.87 17.03
CA ALA A 44 -9.94 -2.84 18.34
C ALA A 44 -10.91 -4.02 18.54
N ALA A 45 -11.53 -4.49 17.47
CA ALA A 45 -12.44 -5.64 17.49
C ALA A 45 -11.73 -7.00 17.39
N GLY A 46 -10.40 -7.02 17.39
CA GLY A 46 -9.61 -8.25 17.22
C GLY A 46 -9.66 -8.82 15.82
N LYS A 47 -10.00 -8.01 14.83
CA LYS A 47 -10.03 -8.39 13.42
C LYS A 47 -8.70 -8.06 12.75
N ARG A 48 -8.53 -8.51 11.51
CA ARG A 48 -7.26 -8.46 10.80
C ARG A 48 -7.30 -7.46 9.65
N LEU A 49 -6.11 -6.92 9.35
CA LEU A 49 -5.87 -6.17 8.14
C LEU A 49 -5.13 -7.08 7.15
N HIS A 50 -5.65 -7.19 5.94
CA HIS A 50 -5.01 -7.91 4.85
C HIS A 50 -4.69 -6.91 3.74
N ILE A 51 -3.50 -7.04 3.14
CA ILE A 51 -3.08 -6.17 2.05
C ILE A 51 -2.81 -7.02 0.84
N SER A 52 -3.44 -6.69 -0.27
CA SER A 52 -3.43 -7.51 -1.48
C SER A 52 -3.02 -6.72 -2.71
N GLY A 53 -2.59 -7.43 -3.72
CA GLY A 53 -2.23 -6.90 -5.02
C GLY A 53 -1.77 -8.01 -5.95
N ILE A 54 -1.61 -7.69 -7.23
CA ILE A 54 -1.14 -8.60 -8.25
C ILE A 54 0.01 -7.93 -9.00
N GLY A 55 1.05 -8.67 -9.32
CA GLY A 55 2.24 -8.15 -9.99
C GLY A 55 3.07 -7.25 -9.07
N LYS A 56 3.55 -6.12 -9.56
CA LYS A 56 4.34 -5.17 -8.75
C LYS A 56 3.56 -4.65 -7.54
N PRO A 57 2.26 -4.33 -7.64
CA PRO A 57 1.45 -4.00 -6.45
C PRO A 57 1.45 -5.08 -5.37
N ALA A 58 1.63 -6.36 -5.73
CA ALA A 58 1.75 -7.43 -4.73
C ALA A 58 3.01 -7.28 -3.88
N HIS A 59 4.13 -6.86 -4.47
CA HIS A 59 5.36 -6.60 -3.71
C HIS A 59 5.19 -5.41 -2.76
N LEU A 60 4.51 -4.36 -3.21
CA LEU A 60 4.16 -3.23 -2.34
C LEU A 60 3.25 -3.65 -1.21
N ALA A 61 2.27 -4.51 -1.49
CA ALA A 61 1.36 -5.04 -0.48
C ALA A 61 2.11 -5.84 0.59
N GLY A 62 3.07 -6.66 0.20
CA GLY A 62 3.92 -7.41 1.12
C GLY A 62 4.75 -6.48 2.01
N TYR A 63 5.36 -5.45 1.43
CA TYR A 63 6.09 -4.44 2.19
C TYR A 63 5.19 -3.69 3.15
N ALA A 64 4.02 -3.25 2.69
CA ALA A 64 3.07 -2.53 3.52
C ALA A 64 2.59 -3.38 4.70
N ALA A 65 2.30 -4.67 4.49
CA ALA A 65 1.91 -5.58 5.56
C ALA A 65 3.01 -5.71 6.63
N SER A 66 4.26 -5.82 6.20
CA SER A 66 5.41 -5.83 7.09
C SER A 66 5.53 -4.53 7.89
N LEU A 67 5.36 -3.39 7.22
CA LEU A 67 5.47 -2.09 7.85
C LEU A 67 4.36 -1.83 8.88
N PHE A 68 3.12 -2.16 8.54
CA PHE A 68 2.00 -2.06 9.48
C PHE A 68 2.25 -2.92 10.72
N SER A 69 2.69 -4.16 10.52
CA SER A 69 2.97 -5.08 11.63
C SER A 69 4.07 -4.53 12.53
N SER A 70 5.15 -3.98 11.96
CA SER A 70 6.26 -3.43 12.74
C SER A 70 5.90 -2.15 13.51
N THR A 71 4.85 -1.46 13.11
CA THR A 71 4.37 -0.25 13.78
C THR A 71 3.14 -0.48 14.67
N GLY A 72 2.81 -1.72 14.95
CA GLY A 72 1.80 -2.09 15.94
C GLY A 72 0.42 -2.43 15.40
N THR A 73 0.24 -2.48 14.08
CA THR A 73 -1.01 -2.93 13.46
C THR A 73 -0.77 -4.25 12.74
N PRO A 74 -1.18 -5.39 13.31
CA PRO A 74 -0.99 -6.68 12.66
C PRO A 74 -1.64 -6.70 11.28
N ALA A 75 -0.84 -6.99 10.27
CA ALA A 75 -1.31 -7.02 8.90
C ALA A 75 -0.72 -8.25 8.18
N TYR A 76 -1.47 -8.74 7.22
CA TYR A 76 -1.17 -9.98 6.52
C TYR A 76 -1.18 -9.74 5.02
N PHE A 77 -0.24 -10.35 4.34
CA PHE A 77 -0.21 -10.30 2.88
C PHE A 77 -1.18 -11.31 2.31
N LEU A 78 -1.96 -10.90 1.30
CA LEU A 78 -2.83 -11.76 0.51
C LEU A 78 -2.55 -11.53 -0.97
N HIS A 79 -1.80 -12.42 -1.60
CA HIS A 79 -1.53 -12.29 -3.04
C HIS A 79 -2.84 -12.42 -3.82
N GLY A 80 -3.13 -11.45 -4.71
CA GLY A 80 -4.40 -11.42 -5.42
C GLY A 80 -4.68 -12.65 -6.25
N THR A 81 -3.67 -13.22 -6.90
CA THR A 81 -3.81 -14.47 -7.68
C THR A 81 -4.12 -15.65 -6.77
N GLU A 82 -3.43 -15.77 -5.63
CA GLU A 82 -3.68 -16.85 -4.66
C GLU A 82 -5.06 -16.69 -4.00
N ALA A 83 -5.56 -15.48 -3.86
CA ALA A 83 -6.91 -15.24 -3.35
C ALA A 83 -7.96 -15.93 -4.22
N VAL A 84 -7.80 -15.89 -5.53
CA VAL A 84 -8.69 -16.56 -6.48
C VAL A 84 -8.60 -18.09 -6.35
N HIS A 85 -7.44 -18.60 -5.98
CA HIS A 85 -7.18 -20.04 -5.85
C HIS A 85 -7.41 -20.60 -4.44
N GLY A 86 -8.00 -19.82 -3.54
CA GLY A 86 -8.39 -20.31 -2.22
C GLY A 86 -7.85 -19.53 -1.03
N SER A 87 -6.80 -18.70 -1.20
CA SER A 87 -6.22 -17.94 -0.07
C SER A 87 -7.19 -16.91 0.52
N CYS A 88 -8.31 -16.60 -0.15
CA CYS A 88 -9.39 -15.83 0.45
C CYS A 88 -9.93 -16.45 1.75
N GLY A 89 -9.69 -17.74 1.96
CA GLY A 89 -10.05 -18.42 3.21
C GLY A 89 -9.35 -17.86 4.44
N GLN A 90 -8.29 -17.05 4.29
CA GLN A 90 -7.68 -16.37 5.44
C GLN A 90 -8.54 -15.22 5.97
N LEU A 91 -9.53 -14.77 5.21
CA LEU A 91 -10.42 -13.67 5.61
C LEU A 91 -11.52 -14.18 6.51
N VAL A 92 -11.86 -13.41 7.53
CA VAL A 92 -13.02 -13.66 8.38
C VAL A 92 -13.90 -12.41 8.42
N PRO A 93 -15.21 -12.57 8.75
CA PRO A 93 -16.11 -11.41 8.84
C PRO A 93 -15.55 -10.33 9.78
N GLY A 94 -15.59 -9.08 9.32
CA GLY A 94 -15.06 -7.94 10.07
C GLY A 94 -13.62 -7.57 9.74
N ASP A 95 -12.92 -8.40 8.99
CA ASP A 95 -11.57 -8.08 8.50
C ASP A 95 -11.63 -6.93 7.47
N VAL A 96 -10.54 -6.19 7.36
CA VAL A 96 -10.37 -5.12 6.38
C VAL A 96 -9.33 -5.55 5.35
N VAL A 97 -9.59 -5.24 4.09
CA VAL A 97 -8.64 -5.50 3.00
C VAL A 97 -8.27 -4.18 2.33
N ILE A 98 -6.97 -3.95 2.18
CA ILE A 98 -6.43 -2.91 1.30
C ILE A 98 -5.99 -3.59 0.01
N PHE A 99 -6.51 -3.13 -1.11
CA PHE A 99 -6.13 -3.68 -2.42
C PHE A 99 -5.35 -2.65 -3.20
N SER A 100 -4.11 -2.98 -3.57
CA SER A 100 -3.24 -2.11 -4.37
C SER A 100 -3.32 -2.55 -5.84
N SER A 101 -3.61 -1.60 -6.72
CA SER A 101 -3.79 -1.85 -8.14
C SER A 101 -3.29 -0.65 -8.96
N ASN A 102 -2.88 -0.94 -10.17
CA ASN A 102 -2.59 0.12 -11.13
C ASN A 102 -3.89 0.62 -11.77
#